data_89e3214add07bc2318dd833c81df7f88
#
_entry.id   89e3214add07bc2318dd833c81df7f88
#
_cell.length_a   1.000
_cell.length_b   1.000
_cell.length_c   1.000
_cell.angle_alpha   90.00
_cell.angle_beta   90.00
_cell.angle_gamma   90.00
#
_symmetry.space_group_name_H-M   'P 1'
#
loop_
_entity.id
_entity.type
_entity.pdbx_description
1 polymer ?
#
loop_
_entity_poly.entity_id
_entity_poly.type
_entity_poly.pdbx_seq_one_letter_code
_entity_poly.pdbx_strand_id
1 'polypeptide(L)'
;DAHDYRYFPDPDLLPLDLSPAWIAEIRNTLPELPQARAARYQESYGLDAEATQFILQTREMADYYDALTAACGDGKLAANWLQGEFARLYNEFGGGVQDIPLSAERFAGLLLRIKDNTISAAVGKKLLPQLWESTETADALIAAQGLQQVNDDSQIAAWVDEVIAGHPQQVAAYRDGQTKMLGFLTGQVLKRSQGQANPKTVNALLQEKLAQ
;
A
#
# COMPACT_ATOMS: atom_id res chain seq x y z
N ASP A 1 44.13 -36.33 1.66
CA ASP A 1 45.08 -35.88 2.68
C ASP A 1 45.09 -34.37 2.69
N ALA A 2 44.55 -33.79 3.76
CA ALA A 2 44.62 -32.36 3.98
C ALA A 2 46.06 -31.99 4.29
N HIS A 3 46.65 -31.11 3.48
CA HIS A 3 47.97 -30.57 3.76
C HIS A 3 47.90 -29.81 5.08
N ASP A 4 48.74 -30.21 6.04
CA ASP A 4 48.92 -29.55 7.31
C ASP A 4 49.64 -28.20 7.07
N TYR A 5 48.88 -27.13 6.90
CA TYR A 5 49.46 -25.79 6.86
C TYR A 5 49.82 -25.39 8.27
N ARG A 6 51.14 -25.37 8.57
CA ARG A 6 51.65 -24.90 9.86
C ARG A 6 51.52 -23.39 9.92
N TYR A 7 50.47 -22.90 10.53
CA TYR A 7 50.29 -21.48 10.80
C TYR A 7 51.18 -21.08 11.99
N PHE A 8 52.15 -20.24 11.72
CA PHE A 8 52.94 -19.60 12.75
C PHE A 8 52.40 -18.20 13.00
N PRO A 9 52.39 -17.72 14.26
CA PRO A 9 52.18 -16.29 14.50
C PRO A 9 53.28 -15.50 13.77
N ASP A 10 52.90 -14.50 13.03
CA ASP A 10 53.84 -13.61 12.39
C ASP A 10 54.47 -12.74 13.48
N PRO A 11 55.80 -12.72 13.60
CA PRO A 11 56.46 -11.96 14.67
C PRO A 11 56.26 -10.45 14.53
N ASP A 12 55.91 -9.97 13.32
CA ASP A 12 55.67 -8.54 13.05
C ASP A 12 54.22 -8.13 13.31
N LEU A 13 53.31 -9.10 13.58
CA LEU A 13 51.91 -8.84 13.90
C LEU A 13 51.66 -9.07 15.40
N LEU A 14 51.26 -8.00 16.07
CA LEU A 14 50.84 -8.09 17.46
C LEU A 14 49.53 -8.90 17.59
N PRO A 15 49.32 -9.64 18.67
CA PRO A 15 48.06 -10.31 18.97
C PRO A 15 46.91 -9.28 18.97
N LEU A 16 45.84 -9.59 18.25
CA LEU A 16 44.65 -8.80 18.24
C LEU A 16 43.77 -9.18 19.44
N ASP A 17 43.74 -8.31 20.44
CA ASP A 17 42.91 -8.53 21.62
C ASP A 17 41.55 -7.83 21.43
N LEU A 18 40.51 -8.62 21.15
CA LEU A 18 39.14 -8.18 21.00
C LEU A 18 38.40 -8.30 22.33
N SER A 19 38.28 -7.23 23.05
CA SER A 19 37.55 -7.24 24.31
C SER A 19 36.06 -7.63 24.13
N PRO A 20 35.47 -8.41 25.06
CA PRO A 20 34.05 -8.73 25.02
C PRO A 20 33.14 -7.45 24.99
N ALA A 21 33.59 -6.39 25.65
CA ALA A 21 32.89 -5.10 25.67
C ALA A 21 32.83 -4.46 24.27
N TRP A 22 33.93 -4.46 23.55
CA TRP A 22 33.99 -3.93 22.18
C TRP A 22 33.16 -4.75 21.20
N ILE A 23 33.18 -6.09 21.35
CA ILE A 23 32.33 -6.99 20.56
C ILE A 23 30.84 -6.70 20.83
N ALA A 24 30.46 -6.48 22.09
CA ALA A 24 29.09 -6.16 22.48
C ALA A 24 28.66 -4.79 21.93
N GLU A 25 29.54 -3.80 21.97
CA GLU A 25 29.29 -2.47 21.37
C GLU A 25 29.00 -2.57 19.86
N ILE A 26 29.87 -3.26 19.11
CA ILE A 26 29.66 -3.47 17.68
C ILE A 26 28.36 -4.22 17.42
N ARG A 27 28.07 -5.28 18.18
CA ARG A 27 26.83 -6.04 18.04
C ARG A 27 25.58 -5.18 18.22
N ASN A 28 25.62 -4.24 19.15
CA ASN A 28 24.52 -3.31 19.40
C ASN A 28 24.36 -2.25 18.32
N THR A 29 25.41 -1.99 17.51
CA THR A 29 25.36 -1.04 16.38
C THR A 29 25.05 -1.70 15.04
N LEU A 30 25.00 -3.04 15.01
CA LEU A 30 24.64 -3.74 13.77
C LEU A 30 23.19 -3.45 13.38
N PRO A 31 22.94 -3.11 12.12
CA PRO A 31 21.57 -2.99 11.62
C PRO A 31 20.86 -4.35 11.67
N GLU A 32 19.53 -4.30 11.72
CA GLU A 32 18.71 -5.50 11.60
C GLU A 32 19.03 -6.26 10.30
N LEU A 33 19.37 -7.55 10.43
CA LEU A 33 19.72 -8.37 9.29
C LEU A 33 18.49 -8.69 8.43
N PRO A 34 18.63 -8.89 7.10
CA PRO A 34 17.51 -9.18 6.22
C PRO A 34 16.63 -10.35 6.67
N GLN A 35 17.22 -11.40 7.23
CA GLN A 35 16.46 -12.56 7.73
C GLN A 35 15.60 -12.21 8.95
N ALA A 36 16.13 -11.43 9.89
CA ALA A 36 15.38 -10.95 11.05
C ALA A 36 14.24 -9.99 10.61
N ARG A 37 14.55 -9.10 9.67
CA ARG A 37 13.56 -8.20 9.05
C ARG A 37 12.44 -8.97 8.35
N ALA A 38 12.78 -10.03 7.59
CA ALA A 38 11.80 -10.90 6.95
C ALA A 38 10.86 -11.55 7.96
N ALA A 39 11.42 -12.12 9.04
CA ALA A 39 10.62 -12.72 10.11
C ALA A 39 9.69 -11.68 10.75
N ARG A 40 10.21 -10.49 11.08
CA ARG A 40 9.41 -9.39 11.63
C ARG A 40 8.25 -8.97 10.71
N TYR A 41 8.47 -8.86 9.41
CA TYR A 41 7.42 -8.48 8.46
C TYR A 41 6.32 -9.55 8.36
N GLN A 42 6.70 -10.84 8.36
CA GLN A 42 5.74 -11.94 8.36
C GLN A 42 4.96 -12.02 9.66
N GLU A 43 5.62 -11.93 10.81
CA GLU A 43 4.99 -12.04 12.13
C GLU A 43 4.14 -10.82 12.49
N SER A 44 4.65 -9.61 12.25
CA SER A 44 3.99 -8.37 12.67
C SER A 44 2.90 -7.90 11.71
N TYR A 45 3.07 -8.14 10.40
CA TYR A 45 2.18 -7.60 9.38
C TYR A 45 1.50 -8.68 8.52
N GLY A 46 1.84 -9.95 8.72
CA GLY A 46 1.28 -11.07 7.96
C GLY A 46 1.62 -11.01 6.48
N LEU A 47 2.83 -10.53 6.14
CA LEU A 47 3.27 -10.49 4.75
C LEU A 47 3.57 -11.90 4.25
N ASP A 48 3.24 -12.17 3.00
CA ASP A 48 3.65 -13.38 2.31
C ASP A 48 5.13 -13.30 1.84
N ALA A 49 5.62 -14.41 1.32
CA ALA A 49 7.02 -14.51 0.88
C ALA A 49 7.33 -13.57 -0.29
N GLU A 50 6.38 -13.36 -1.20
CA GLU A 50 6.54 -12.50 -2.38
C GLU A 50 6.67 -11.02 -1.98
N ALA A 51 5.76 -10.54 -1.11
CA ALA A 51 5.81 -9.19 -0.57
C ALA A 51 7.10 -8.95 0.21
N THR A 52 7.46 -9.90 1.06
CA THR A 52 8.68 -9.83 1.86
C THR A 52 9.93 -9.76 0.97
N GLN A 53 10.00 -10.60 -0.06
CA GLN A 53 11.13 -10.62 -1.00
C GLN A 53 11.24 -9.32 -1.79
N PHE A 54 10.12 -8.77 -2.27
CA PHE A 54 10.09 -7.49 -2.99
C PHE A 54 10.65 -6.36 -2.13
N ILE A 55 10.19 -6.24 -0.88
CA ILE A 55 10.61 -5.18 0.03
C ILE A 55 12.09 -5.33 0.43
N LEU A 56 12.58 -6.56 0.56
CA LEU A 56 13.95 -6.86 0.96
C LEU A 56 14.95 -6.92 -0.22
N GLN A 57 14.55 -6.56 -1.45
CA GLN A 57 15.46 -6.53 -2.59
C GLN A 57 16.68 -5.65 -2.33
N THR A 58 16.48 -4.52 -1.67
CA THR A 58 17.56 -3.63 -1.24
C THR A 58 17.30 -3.16 0.19
N ARG A 59 18.35 -2.73 0.87
CA ARG A 59 18.24 -2.16 2.22
C ARG A 59 17.39 -0.88 2.19
N GLU A 60 17.62 -0.05 1.19
CA GLU A 60 16.95 1.24 1.02
C GLU A 60 15.43 1.05 0.83
N MET A 61 15.01 0.03 0.08
CA MET A 61 13.58 -0.30 -0.08
C MET A 61 12.97 -0.78 1.25
N ALA A 62 13.70 -1.58 2.00
CA ALA A 62 13.25 -2.03 3.32
C ALA A 62 13.17 -0.86 4.32
N ASP A 63 14.11 0.07 4.28
CA ASP A 63 14.08 1.28 5.12
C ASP A 63 12.92 2.20 4.72
N TYR A 64 12.67 2.35 3.42
CA TYR A 64 11.51 3.09 2.90
C TYR A 64 10.17 2.46 3.34
N TYR A 65 10.06 1.13 3.28
CA TYR A 65 8.88 0.41 3.76
C TYR A 65 8.67 0.59 5.26
N ASP A 66 9.72 0.49 6.06
CA ASP A 66 9.64 0.70 7.51
C ASP A 66 9.18 2.12 7.86
N ALA A 67 9.71 3.14 7.19
CA ALA A 67 9.27 4.52 7.35
C ALA A 67 7.80 4.71 6.94
N LEU A 68 7.39 4.15 5.80
CA LEU A 68 6.02 4.18 5.30
C LEU A 68 5.04 3.52 6.28
N THR A 69 5.42 2.33 6.78
CA THR A 69 4.61 1.57 7.74
C THR A 69 4.48 2.29 9.08
N ALA A 70 5.57 2.88 9.57
CA ALA A 70 5.54 3.66 10.80
C ALA A 70 4.62 4.89 10.67
N ALA A 71 4.62 5.55 9.52
CA ALA A 71 3.81 6.74 9.28
C ALA A 71 2.32 6.43 9.02
N CYS A 72 1.98 5.33 8.31
CA CYS A 72 0.57 4.98 8.02
C CYS A 72 -0.06 4.02 9.06
N GLY A 73 0.75 3.38 9.91
CA GLY A 73 0.30 2.45 10.94
C GLY A 73 -0.36 1.18 10.39
N ASP A 74 0.01 0.73 9.16
CA ASP A 74 -0.57 -0.46 8.53
C ASP A 74 0.43 -1.07 7.53
N GLY A 75 1.21 -2.06 8.00
CA GLY A 75 2.25 -2.69 7.18
C GLY A 75 1.70 -3.48 6.00
N LYS A 76 0.54 -4.13 6.17
CA LYS A 76 -0.06 -4.89 5.06
C LYS A 76 -0.58 -3.98 3.95
N LEU A 77 -1.22 -2.87 4.31
CA LEU A 77 -1.65 -1.86 3.34
C LEU A 77 -0.44 -1.26 2.62
N ALA A 78 0.61 -0.88 3.36
CA ALA A 78 1.85 -0.34 2.80
C ALA A 78 2.50 -1.31 1.80
N ALA A 79 2.64 -2.59 2.15
CA ALA A 79 3.21 -3.62 1.28
C ALA A 79 2.39 -3.81 -0.01
N ASN A 80 1.06 -3.89 0.10
CA ASN A 80 0.18 -4.04 -1.06
C ASN A 80 0.32 -2.87 -2.05
N TRP A 81 0.46 -1.66 -1.54
CA TRP A 81 0.63 -0.48 -2.39
C TRP A 81 2.03 -0.38 -2.98
N LEU A 82 3.06 -0.81 -2.25
CA LEU A 82 4.42 -0.88 -2.76
C LEU A 82 4.55 -1.89 -3.91
N GLN A 83 3.99 -3.09 -3.76
CA GLN A 83 4.01 -4.12 -4.81
C GLN A 83 3.14 -3.78 -6.03
N GLY A 84 2.12 -2.94 -5.84
CA GLY A 84 1.18 -2.59 -6.90
C GLY A 84 1.60 -1.35 -7.69
N GLU A 85 0.84 -0.29 -7.51
CA GLU A 85 0.97 0.94 -8.30
C GLU A 85 2.34 1.64 -8.10
N PHE A 86 2.89 1.59 -6.89
CA PHE A 86 4.21 2.16 -6.62
C PHE A 86 5.32 1.40 -7.40
N ALA A 87 5.30 0.06 -7.41
CA ALA A 87 6.29 -0.74 -8.14
C ALA A 87 6.30 -0.39 -9.64
N ARG A 88 5.12 -0.12 -10.22
CA ARG A 88 5.03 0.33 -11.62
C ARG A 88 5.75 1.66 -11.82
N LEU A 89 5.48 2.65 -10.99
CA LEU A 89 6.13 3.97 -11.06
C LEU A 89 7.64 3.88 -10.82
N TYR A 90 8.04 3.06 -9.85
CA TYR A 90 9.44 2.85 -9.51
C TYR A 90 10.21 2.18 -10.66
N ASN A 91 9.63 1.18 -11.32
CA ASN A 91 10.23 0.53 -12.46
C ASN A 91 10.36 1.48 -13.69
N GLU A 92 9.37 2.34 -13.90
CA GLU A 92 9.41 3.37 -14.94
C GLU A 92 10.46 4.45 -14.65
N PHE A 93 10.65 4.77 -13.37
CA PHE A 93 11.63 5.76 -12.90
C PHE A 93 13.08 5.33 -13.17
N GLY A 94 13.42 4.05 -12.94
CA GLY A 94 14.74 3.47 -13.21
C GLY A 94 15.90 4.02 -12.38
N GLY A 95 15.63 4.82 -11.35
CA GLY A 95 16.61 5.35 -10.40
C GLY A 95 16.74 4.50 -9.14
N GLY A 96 17.60 4.94 -8.20
CA GLY A 96 17.72 4.33 -6.88
C GLY A 96 16.57 4.70 -5.95
N VAL A 97 16.37 3.92 -4.89
CA VAL A 97 15.32 4.20 -3.88
C VAL A 97 15.53 5.56 -3.21
N GLN A 98 16.79 5.96 -3.00
CA GLN A 98 17.16 7.25 -2.43
C GLN A 98 16.80 8.47 -3.31
N ASP A 99 16.57 8.23 -4.61
CA ASP A 99 16.27 9.28 -5.59
C ASP A 99 14.75 9.39 -5.86
N ILE A 100 13.93 8.57 -5.20
CA ILE A 100 12.48 8.58 -5.35
C ILE A 100 11.91 9.95 -4.97
N PRO A 101 11.13 10.62 -5.84
CA PRO A 101 10.61 11.96 -5.57
C PRO A 101 9.47 11.96 -4.53
N LEU A 102 8.92 10.79 -4.20
CA LEU A 102 7.85 10.61 -3.23
C LEU A 102 8.42 10.11 -1.91
N SER A 103 8.43 10.95 -0.86
CA SER A 103 8.86 10.51 0.47
C SER A 103 7.85 9.54 1.11
N ALA A 104 8.34 8.70 2.03
CA ALA A 104 7.50 7.75 2.76
C ALA A 104 6.34 8.43 3.51
N GLU A 105 6.58 9.61 4.09
CA GLU A 105 5.55 10.38 4.82
C GLU A 105 4.46 10.91 3.89
N ARG A 106 4.82 11.41 2.71
CA ARG A 106 3.84 11.88 1.72
C ARG A 106 3.01 10.72 1.18
N PHE A 107 3.64 9.58 0.94
CA PHE A 107 2.93 8.38 0.54
C PHE A 107 2.02 7.86 1.67
N ALA A 108 2.49 7.86 2.91
CA ALA A 108 1.68 7.51 4.07
C ALA A 108 0.43 8.40 4.18
N GLY A 109 0.55 9.69 3.89
CA GLY A 109 -0.59 10.61 3.84
C GLY A 109 -1.70 10.11 2.89
N LEU A 110 -1.34 9.63 1.70
CA LEU A 110 -2.31 9.01 0.78
C LEU A 110 -2.94 7.73 1.34
N LEU A 111 -2.10 6.84 1.92
CA LEU A 111 -2.59 5.59 2.51
C LEU A 111 -3.54 5.82 3.69
N LEU A 112 -3.28 6.83 4.51
CA LEU A 112 -4.17 7.22 5.60
C LEU A 112 -5.54 7.65 5.09
N ARG A 113 -5.63 8.42 3.98
CA ARG A 113 -6.90 8.84 3.37
C ARG A 113 -7.68 7.69 2.73
N ILE A 114 -6.98 6.64 2.33
CA ILE A 114 -7.63 5.39 1.89
C ILE A 114 -8.12 4.59 3.08
N LYS A 115 -7.31 4.49 4.14
CA LYS A 115 -7.62 3.74 5.36
C LYS A 115 -8.82 4.32 6.12
N ASP A 116 -8.91 5.65 6.20
CA ASP A 116 -10.02 6.36 6.85
C ASP A 116 -11.25 6.53 5.95
N ASN A 117 -11.21 6.00 4.73
CA ASN A 117 -12.24 6.11 3.70
C ASN A 117 -12.55 7.56 3.26
N THR A 118 -11.62 8.49 3.41
CA THR A 118 -11.73 9.83 2.80
C THR A 118 -11.73 9.74 1.29
N ILE A 119 -10.98 8.79 0.73
CA ILE A 119 -10.98 8.46 -0.71
C ILE A 119 -11.02 6.94 -0.91
N SER A 120 -11.52 6.51 -2.07
CA SER A 120 -11.45 5.10 -2.45
C SER A 120 -10.04 4.71 -2.93
N ALA A 121 -9.72 3.40 -2.87
CA ALA A 121 -8.46 2.89 -3.42
C ALA A 121 -8.31 3.20 -4.92
N ALA A 122 -9.41 3.25 -5.68
CA ALA A 122 -9.40 3.62 -7.10
C ALA A 122 -8.98 5.09 -7.31
N VAL A 123 -9.43 5.99 -6.44
CA VAL A 123 -8.99 7.39 -6.43
C VAL A 123 -7.52 7.47 -6.01
N GLY A 124 -7.12 6.72 -4.99
CA GLY A 124 -5.72 6.65 -4.56
C GLY A 124 -4.76 6.25 -5.68
N LYS A 125 -5.13 5.26 -6.49
CA LYS A 125 -4.35 4.86 -7.68
C LYS A 125 -4.18 5.96 -8.72
N LYS A 126 -5.16 6.84 -8.86
CA LYS A 126 -5.08 8.00 -9.77
C LYS A 126 -4.25 9.15 -9.19
N LEU A 127 -4.23 9.28 -7.87
CA LEU A 127 -3.49 10.33 -7.18
C LEU A 127 -2.00 9.99 -7.00
N LEU A 128 -1.64 8.71 -6.89
CA LEU A 128 -0.27 8.30 -6.64
C LEU A 128 0.73 8.80 -7.72
N PRO A 129 0.45 8.70 -9.04
CA PRO A 129 1.31 9.31 -10.06
C PRO A 129 1.45 10.83 -9.90
N GLN A 130 0.39 11.53 -9.53
CA GLN A 130 0.43 12.99 -9.33
C GLN A 130 1.27 13.37 -8.10
N LEU A 131 1.17 12.57 -7.01
CA LEU A 131 2.05 12.71 -5.85
C LEU A 131 3.51 12.42 -6.20
N TRP A 132 3.76 11.49 -7.10
CA TRP A 132 5.10 11.16 -7.57
C TRP A 132 5.74 12.34 -8.33
N GLU A 133 4.97 13.02 -9.19
CA GLU A 133 5.44 14.10 -10.05
C GLU A 133 5.43 15.48 -9.38
N SER A 134 4.76 15.63 -8.23
CA SER A 134 4.62 16.92 -7.53
C SER A 134 5.26 16.91 -6.15
N THR A 135 5.31 18.07 -5.51
CA THR A 135 5.68 18.24 -4.09
C THR A 135 4.45 18.37 -3.18
N GLU A 136 3.25 18.30 -3.76
CA GLU A 136 1.99 18.47 -3.04
C GLU A 136 1.73 17.32 -2.05
N THR A 137 0.88 17.58 -1.07
CA THR A 137 0.39 16.54 -0.15
C THR A 137 -0.85 15.86 -0.73
N ALA A 138 -1.17 14.66 -0.25
CA ALA A 138 -2.39 13.95 -0.63
C ALA A 138 -3.65 14.80 -0.34
N ASP A 139 -3.69 15.49 0.81
CA ASP A 139 -4.80 16.34 1.20
C ASP A 139 -4.98 17.54 0.25
N ALA A 140 -3.89 18.15 -0.17
CA ALA A 140 -3.95 19.27 -1.13
C ALA A 140 -4.52 18.81 -2.49
N LEU A 141 -4.06 17.67 -3.01
CA LEU A 141 -4.57 17.11 -4.27
C LEU A 141 -6.03 16.67 -4.17
N ILE A 142 -6.44 16.05 -3.06
CA ILE A 142 -7.81 15.65 -2.79
C ILE A 142 -8.73 16.88 -2.75
N ALA A 143 -8.33 17.92 -2.02
CA ALA A 143 -9.10 19.15 -1.91
C ALA A 143 -9.22 19.90 -3.25
N ALA A 144 -8.11 20.05 -3.98
CA ALA A 144 -8.07 20.74 -5.26
C ALA A 144 -8.95 20.08 -6.32
N GLN A 145 -9.11 18.74 -6.27
CA GLN A 145 -9.88 17.97 -7.26
C GLN A 145 -11.28 17.59 -6.75
N GLY A 146 -11.63 17.92 -5.50
CA GLY A 146 -12.93 17.57 -4.92
C GLY A 146 -13.18 16.07 -4.84
N LEU A 147 -12.13 15.26 -4.56
CA LEU A 147 -12.16 13.81 -4.63
C LEU A 147 -12.56 13.14 -3.30
N GLN A 148 -13.02 13.91 -2.32
CA GLN A 148 -13.49 13.34 -1.06
C GLN A 148 -14.65 12.38 -1.30
N GLN A 149 -14.61 11.24 -0.63
CA GLN A 149 -15.67 10.24 -0.74
C GLN A 149 -16.94 10.78 -0.09
N VAL A 150 -18.03 10.72 -0.82
CA VAL A 150 -19.34 11.08 -0.29
C VAL A 150 -19.87 9.90 0.50
N ASN A 151 -20.00 10.08 1.82
CA ASN A 151 -20.61 9.11 2.73
C ASN A 151 -22.04 9.55 3.12
N ASP A 152 -22.61 10.53 2.45
CA ASP A 152 -24.00 10.94 2.66
C ASP A 152 -24.93 9.92 1.99
N ASP A 153 -25.61 9.14 2.83
CA ASP A 153 -26.53 8.09 2.39
C ASP A 153 -27.66 8.64 1.51
N SER A 154 -28.08 9.89 1.71
CA SER A 154 -29.11 10.54 0.90
C SER A 154 -28.63 10.84 -0.52
N GLN A 155 -27.40 11.28 -0.67
CA GLN A 155 -26.81 11.55 -1.97
C GLN A 155 -26.46 10.25 -2.72
N ILE A 156 -25.97 9.23 -2.01
CA ILE A 156 -25.74 7.92 -2.61
C ILE A 156 -27.06 7.29 -3.04
N ALA A 157 -28.10 7.39 -2.22
CA ALA A 157 -29.44 6.91 -2.55
C ALA A 157 -30.01 7.56 -3.82
N ALA A 158 -29.79 8.86 -4.01
CA ALA A 158 -30.19 9.56 -5.23
C ALA A 158 -29.49 9.01 -6.49
N TRP A 159 -28.17 8.78 -6.42
CA TRP A 159 -27.44 8.14 -7.53
C TRP A 159 -27.89 6.70 -7.80
N VAL A 160 -28.23 5.96 -6.75
CA VAL A 160 -28.77 4.59 -6.88
C VAL A 160 -30.13 4.62 -7.59
N ASP A 161 -31.02 5.56 -7.21
CA ASP A 161 -32.34 5.71 -7.83
C ASP A 161 -32.25 6.09 -9.31
N GLU A 162 -31.36 7.03 -9.65
CA GLU A 162 -31.09 7.38 -11.04
C GLU A 162 -30.61 6.18 -11.87
N VAL A 163 -29.70 5.36 -11.31
CA VAL A 163 -29.17 4.18 -12.00
C VAL A 163 -30.24 3.09 -12.15
N ILE A 164 -31.05 2.85 -11.14
CA ILE A 164 -32.18 1.90 -11.21
C ILE A 164 -33.16 2.35 -12.30
N ALA A 165 -33.54 3.62 -12.32
CA ALA A 165 -34.45 4.18 -13.32
C ALA A 165 -33.87 4.11 -14.74
N GLY A 166 -32.56 4.31 -14.89
CA GLY A 166 -31.89 4.30 -16.20
C GLY A 166 -31.61 2.89 -16.77
N HIS A 167 -31.71 1.83 -15.95
CA HIS A 167 -31.34 0.46 -16.34
C HIS A 167 -32.44 -0.58 -16.04
N PRO A 168 -33.68 -0.40 -16.51
CA PRO A 168 -34.82 -1.25 -16.14
C PRO A 168 -34.64 -2.72 -16.55
N GLN A 169 -33.95 -3.00 -17.66
CA GLN A 169 -33.70 -4.36 -18.11
C GLN A 169 -32.75 -5.12 -17.17
N GLN A 170 -31.70 -4.46 -16.68
CA GLN A 170 -30.75 -5.06 -15.76
C GLN A 170 -31.33 -5.25 -14.36
N VAL A 171 -32.21 -4.35 -13.95
CA VAL A 171 -33.01 -4.47 -12.72
C VAL A 171 -33.94 -5.69 -12.80
N ALA A 172 -34.68 -5.85 -13.91
CA ALA A 172 -35.51 -7.02 -14.13
C ALA A 172 -34.69 -8.31 -14.11
N ALA A 173 -33.57 -8.36 -14.84
CA ALA A 173 -32.66 -9.51 -14.85
C ALA A 173 -32.12 -9.86 -13.45
N TYR A 174 -31.83 -8.87 -12.60
CA TYR A 174 -31.43 -9.11 -11.23
C TYR A 174 -32.58 -9.75 -10.41
N ARG A 175 -33.80 -9.23 -10.54
CA ARG A 175 -34.99 -9.78 -9.89
C ARG A 175 -35.32 -11.20 -10.35
N ASP A 176 -34.98 -11.54 -11.59
CA ASP A 176 -35.08 -12.88 -12.17
C ASP A 176 -33.95 -13.84 -11.73
N GLY A 177 -33.10 -13.42 -10.76
CA GLY A 177 -32.06 -14.23 -10.13
C GLY A 177 -30.65 -14.10 -10.73
N GLN A 178 -30.44 -13.20 -11.69
CA GLN A 178 -29.10 -12.94 -12.26
C GLN A 178 -28.27 -12.03 -11.33
N THR A 179 -27.70 -12.59 -10.26
CA THR A 179 -26.95 -11.84 -9.23
C THR A 179 -25.76 -11.04 -9.77
N LYS A 180 -25.21 -11.40 -10.93
CA LYS A 180 -24.13 -10.66 -11.60
C LYS A 180 -24.53 -9.23 -11.98
N MET A 181 -25.82 -8.97 -12.15
CA MET A 181 -26.33 -7.63 -12.49
C MET A 181 -26.10 -6.62 -11.35
N LEU A 182 -26.01 -7.09 -10.09
CA LEU A 182 -25.66 -6.20 -8.96
C LEU A 182 -24.30 -5.53 -9.17
N GLY A 183 -23.29 -6.30 -9.61
CA GLY A 183 -21.96 -5.75 -9.91
C GLY A 183 -21.98 -4.74 -11.04
N PHE A 184 -22.79 -4.97 -12.08
CA PHE A 184 -22.99 -4.01 -13.15
C PHE A 184 -23.61 -2.70 -12.64
N LEU A 185 -24.73 -2.79 -11.89
CA LEU A 185 -25.42 -1.62 -11.34
C LEU A 185 -24.51 -0.83 -10.38
N THR A 186 -23.76 -1.53 -9.52
CA THR A 186 -22.75 -0.92 -8.65
C THR A 186 -21.71 -0.15 -9.47
N GLY A 187 -21.21 -0.74 -10.55
CA GLY A 187 -20.28 -0.07 -11.47
C GLY A 187 -20.85 1.21 -12.09
N GLN A 188 -22.15 1.20 -12.44
CA GLN A 188 -22.82 2.40 -12.99
C GLN A 188 -22.96 3.52 -11.93
N VAL A 189 -23.31 3.17 -10.68
CA VAL A 189 -23.36 4.17 -9.59
C VAL A 189 -21.97 4.75 -9.31
N LEU A 190 -20.93 3.91 -9.27
CA LEU A 190 -19.56 4.39 -9.09
C LEU A 190 -19.10 5.27 -10.25
N LYS A 191 -19.48 4.95 -11.47
CA LYS A 191 -19.21 5.81 -12.64
C LYS A 191 -19.94 7.15 -12.55
N ARG A 192 -21.20 7.13 -12.13
CA ARG A 192 -22.04 8.34 -11.98
C ARG A 192 -21.50 9.26 -10.89
N SER A 193 -21.08 8.72 -9.79
CA SER A 193 -20.45 9.44 -8.67
C SER A 193 -18.99 9.79 -8.89
N GLN A 194 -18.41 9.52 -10.07
CA GLN A 194 -16.98 9.71 -10.38
C GLN A 194 -16.03 9.00 -9.39
N GLY A 195 -16.49 7.91 -8.78
CA GLY A 195 -15.75 7.15 -7.78
C GLY A 195 -15.84 7.70 -6.37
N GLN A 196 -16.67 8.72 -6.13
CA GLN A 196 -16.85 9.32 -4.80
C GLN A 196 -17.80 8.51 -3.89
N ALA A 197 -18.74 7.73 -4.45
CA ALA A 197 -19.62 6.90 -3.65
C ALA A 197 -18.87 5.72 -3.01
N ASN A 198 -19.17 5.43 -1.73
CA ASN A 198 -18.63 4.26 -1.05
C ASN A 198 -19.23 2.98 -1.64
N PRO A 199 -18.43 2.05 -2.20
CA PRO A 199 -18.94 0.84 -2.83
C PRO A 199 -19.75 -0.06 -1.90
N LYS A 200 -19.41 -0.09 -0.60
CA LYS A 200 -20.15 -0.88 0.41
C LYS A 200 -21.54 -0.32 0.63
N THR A 201 -21.66 0.99 0.79
CA THR A 201 -22.94 1.68 0.95
C THR A 201 -23.79 1.56 -0.31
N VAL A 202 -23.18 1.71 -1.49
CA VAL A 202 -23.86 1.52 -2.79
C VAL A 202 -24.44 0.10 -2.90
N ASN A 203 -23.65 -0.93 -2.58
CA ASN A 203 -24.12 -2.31 -2.64
C ASN A 203 -25.28 -2.58 -1.66
N ALA A 204 -25.19 -2.07 -0.43
CA ALA A 204 -26.25 -2.22 0.57
C ALA A 204 -27.55 -1.55 0.11
N LEU A 205 -27.49 -0.32 -0.37
CA LEU A 205 -28.65 0.42 -0.87
C LEU A 205 -29.24 -0.21 -2.15
N LEU A 206 -28.40 -0.70 -3.07
CA LEU A 206 -28.88 -1.43 -4.25
C LEU A 206 -29.62 -2.70 -3.86
N GLN A 207 -29.07 -3.51 -2.94
CA GLN A 207 -29.74 -4.73 -2.47
C GLN A 207 -31.07 -4.42 -1.80
N GLU A 208 -31.11 -3.41 -0.94
CA GLU A 208 -32.36 -2.99 -0.27
C GLU A 208 -33.43 -2.54 -1.27
N LYS A 209 -33.08 -1.67 -2.22
CA LYS A 209 -34.04 -1.12 -3.21
C LYS A 209 -34.44 -2.13 -4.31
N LEU A 210 -33.58 -3.07 -4.64
CA LEU A 210 -33.89 -4.14 -5.63
C LEU A 210 -34.70 -5.29 -5.02
N ALA A 211 -34.70 -5.45 -3.68
CA ALA A 211 -35.52 -6.43 -2.98
C ALA A 211 -37.01 -6.00 -2.85
N GLN A 212 -37.29 -4.73 -3.08
CA GLN A 212 -38.65 -4.17 -3.12
C GLN A 212 -39.23 -4.34 -4.55
#